data_35df059fb440b5c7c2960e5923b61520
#
_entry.id   35df059fb440b5c7c2960e5923b61520
#
_cell.length_a   1.000
_cell.length_b   1.000
_cell.length_c   1.000
_cell.angle_alpha   90.00
_cell.angle_beta   90.00
_cell.angle_gamma   90.00
#
_symmetry.space_group_name_H-M   'P 1'
#
loop_
_entity.id
_entity.type
_entity.pdbx_description
1 polymer ?
#
loop_
_entity_poly.entity_id
_entity_poly.type
_entity_poly.pdbx_seq_one_letter_code
_entity_poly.pdbx_strand_id
1 'polypeptide(L)'
;MNFLRKIFEETGKLVEKGKPLSWAYPVWEAADTIFFSTNKQTSKGPHIRDNMDIKRTMFFVVIALIPCYIFGAYNIGYLNALAMEIERGIIGNTIFGFTYVIPILIATFVAGAICELTLSLIHI
;
A
#
# COMPACT_ATOMS: atom_id res chain seq x y z
N MET A 1 17.38 -8.79 -7.24
CA MET A 1 16.33 -9.48 -6.46
C MET A 1 16.79 -9.98 -5.09
N ASN A 2 18.06 -10.32 -4.92
CA ASN A 2 18.59 -10.84 -3.64
C ASN A 2 18.69 -9.81 -2.50
N PHE A 3 18.77 -8.51 -2.78
CA PHE A 3 18.90 -7.46 -1.77
C PHE A 3 17.58 -7.20 -1.03
N LEU A 4 16.49 -7.05 -1.76
CA LEU A 4 15.14 -6.88 -1.17
C LEU A 4 14.74 -8.10 -0.33
N ARG A 5 15.04 -9.31 -0.82
CA ARG A 5 14.74 -10.54 -0.09
C ARG A 5 15.50 -10.62 1.23
N LYS A 6 16.78 -10.21 1.28
CA LYS A 6 17.56 -10.15 2.52
C LYS A 6 16.97 -9.17 3.53
N ILE A 7 16.56 -7.98 3.09
CA ILE A 7 15.91 -7.00 3.97
C ILE A 7 14.61 -7.56 4.55
N PHE A 8 13.79 -8.22 3.72
CA PHE A 8 12.54 -8.83 4.18
C PHE A 8 12.79 -10.01 5.14
N GLU A 9 13.81 -10.82 4.91
CA GLU A 9 14.19 -11.91 5.82
C GLU A 9 14.73 -11.39 7.17
N GLU A 10 15.50 -10.29 7.18
CA GLU A 10 15.96 -9.67 8.43
C GLU A 10 14.83 -8.98 9.20
N THR A 11 13.98 -8.23 8.53
CA THR A 11 12.81 -7.61 9.16
C THR A 11 11.81 -8.65 9.64
N GLY A 12 11.63 -9.76 8.93
CA GLY A 12 10.79 -10.89 9.35
C GLY A 12 11.24 -11.49 10.68
N LYS A 13 12.55 -11.62 10.90
CA LYS A 13 13.11 -12.11 12.17
C LYS A 13 12.81 -11.20 13.37
N LEU A 14 12.56 -9.91 13.15
CA LEU A 14 12.21 -8.94 14.20
C LEU A 14 10.71 -8.98 14.55
N VAL A 15 9.87 -9.42 13.62
CA VAL A 15 8.41 -9.41 13.73
C VAL A 15 7.84 -10.81 14.08
N GLU A 16 8.69 -11.84 14.15
CA GLU A 16 8.34 -13.23 14.45
C GLU A 16 7.63 -13.40 15.82
N LYS A 17 6.74 -14.36 15.92
CA LYS A 17 5.96 -14.63 17.14
C LYS A 17 6.88 -14.80 18.37
N GLY A 18 6.66 -13.95 19.37
CA GLY A 18 7.44 -13.94 20.62
C GLY A 18 8.39 -12.75 20.78
N LYS A 19 8.43 -11.81 19.83
CA LYS A 19 9.21 -10.58 19.91
C LYS A 19 8.33 -9.35 20.14
N PRO A 20 8.89 -8.21 20.59
CA PRO A 20 8.12 -7.01 20.95
C PRO A 20 7.30 -6.41 19.79
N LEU A 21 7.65 -6.73 18.53
CA LEU A 21 6.94 -6.27 17.34
C LEU A 21 5.97 -7.31 16.76
N SER A 22 5.60 -8.35 17.47
CA SER A 22 4.71 -9.41 16.97
C SER A 22 3.31 -8.89 16.56
N TRP A 23 2.87 -7.75 17.08
CA TRP A 23 1.63 -7.10 16.66
C TRP A 23 1.67 -6.59 15.20
N ALA A 24 2.85 -6.30 14.68
CA ALA A 24 3.05 -5.85 13.30
C ALA A 24 3.22 -7.02 12.30
N TYR A 25 3.19 -8.28 12.78
CA TYR A 25 3.34 -9.46 11.92
C TYR A 25 2.33 -9.50 10.76
N PRO A 26 1.03 -9.19 10.93
CA PRO A 26 0.08 -9.20 9.83
C PRO A 26 0.41 -8.19 8.73
N VAL A 27 0.94 -7.02 9.10
CA VAL A 27 1.36 -5.98 8.16
C VAL A 27 2.59 -6.43 7.37
N TRP A 28 3.56 -7.03 8.08
CA TRP A 28 4.76 -7.56 7.44
C TRP A 28 4.42 -8.73 6.49
N GLU A 29 3.55 -9.67 6.90
CA GLU A 29 3.09 -10.79 6.07
C GLU A 29 2.33 -10.29 4.83
N ALA A 30 1.54 -9.21 4.96
CA ALA A 30 0.87 -8.59 3.83
C ALA A 30 1.88 -8.01 2.82
N ALA A 31 2.90 -7.29 3.30
CA ALA A 31 3.95 -6.73 2.46
C ALA A 31 4.77 -7.84 1.78
N ASP A 32 5.15 -8.89 2.50
CA ASP A 32 5.88 -10.04 1.96
C ASP A 32 5.07 -10.73 0.84
N THR A 33 3.76 -10.91 1.03
CA THR A 33 2.87 -11.55 0.04
C THR A 33 2.70 -10.70 -1.23
N ILE A 34 2.77 -9.37 -1.12
CA ILE A 34 2.70 -8.46 -2.28
C ILE A 34 3.95 -8.62 -3.15
N PHE A 35 5.14 -8.63 -2.53
CA PHE A 35 6.42 -8.66 -3.24
C PHE A 35 6.88 -10.08 -3.58
N PHE A 36 6.59 -11.06 -2.72
CA PHE A 36 7.03 -12.45 -2.87
C PHE A 36 5.83 -13.39 -2.78
N SER A 37 5.84 -14.45 -3.59
CA SER A 37 4.82 -15.51 -3.50
C SER A 37 4.92 -16.25 -2.17
N THR A 38 3.77 -16.55 -1.55
CA THR A 38 3.75 -17.33 -0.30
C THR A 38 4.34 -18.71 -0.50
N ASN A 39 5.11 -19.17 0.50
CA ASN A 39 5.78 -20.47 0.47
C ASN A 39 4.85 -21.63 0.93
N LYS A 40 3.59 -21.31 1.27
CA LYS A 40 2.60 -22.30 1.70
C LYS A 40 2.12 -23.12 0.50
N GLN A 41 2.48 -24.39 0.47
CA GLN A 41 2.02 -25.36 -0.53
C GLN A 41 1.04 -26.34 0.12
N THR A 42 0.02 -26.76 -0.65
CA THR A 42 -0.88 -27.83 -0.22
C THR A 42 -0.15 -29.17 -0.27
N SER A 43 -0.26 -29.97 0.80
CA SER A 43 0.45 -31.26 0.92
C SER A 43 -0.28 -32.44 0.27
N LYS A 44 -1.53 -32.28 -0.17
CA LYS A 44 -2.34 -33.34 -0.79
C LYS A 44 -3.21 -32.78 -1.91
N GLY A 45 -3.24 -33.48 -3.07
CA GLY A 45 -4.10 -33.19 -4.21
C GLY A 45 -3.39 -32.53 -5.40
N PRO A 46 -4.10 -32.28 -6.52
CA PRO A 46 -3.53 -31.60 -7.68
C PRO A 46 -3.17 -30.16 -7.30
N HIS A 47 -1.91 -29.81 -7.50
CA HIS A 47 -1.37 -28.48 -7.18
C HIS A 47 -1.52 -27.55 -8.38
N ILE A 48 -2.69 -26.98 -8.57
CA ILE A 48 -2.88 -25.85 -9.48
C ILE A 48 -2.84 -24.59 -8.63
N ARG A 49 -1.81 -23.75 -8.79
CA ARG A 49 -1.67 -22.48 -8.10
C ARG A 49 -1.53 -21.36 -9.12
N ASP A 50 -2.42 -20.39 -9.03
CA ASP A 50 -2.26 -19.13 -9.74
C ASP A 50 -1.15 -18.30 -9.05
N ASN A 51 -0.36 -17.60 -9.85
CA ASN A 51 0.67 -16.68 -9.36
C ASN A 51 0.08 -15.35 -8.85
N MET A 52 -1.24 -15.16 -8.97
CA MET A 52 -1.96 -13.97 -8.57
C MET A 52 -2.69 -14.21 -7.24
N ASP A 53 -2.15 -13.68 -6.15
CA ASP A 53 -2.82 -13.61 -4.87
C ASP A 53 -3.78 -12.41 -4.82
N ILE A 54 -4.87 -12.49 -4.03
CA ILE A 54 -5.88 -11.44 -3.86
C ILE A 54 -5.22 -10.10 -3.44
N LYS A 55 -4.27 -10.15 -2.52
CA LYS A 55 -3.52 -8.96 -2.05
C LYS A 55 -2.75 -8.29 -3.20
N ARG A 56 -2.15 -9.08 -4.06
CA ARG A 56 -1.43 -8.59 -5.24
C ARG A 56 -2.37 -7.96 -6.27
N THR A 57 -3.53 -8.56 -6.49
CA THR A 57 -4.56 -7.99 -7.38
C THR A 57 -5.05 -6.64 -6.86
N MET A 58 -5.34 -6.52 -5.55
CA MET A 58 -5.74 -5.25 -4.94
C MET A 58 -4.63 -4.18 -5.06
N PHE A 59 -3.37 -4.56 -4.92
CA PHE A 59 -2.25 -3.63 -5.10
C PHE A 59 -2.14 -3.11 -6.54
N PHE A 60 -2.40 -3.92 -7.54
CA PHE A 60 -2.44 -3.46 -8.94
C PHE A 60 -3.54 -2.43 -9.19
N VAL A 61 -4.69 -2.55 -8.53
CA VAL A 61 -5.75 -1.52 -8.59
C VAL A 61 -5.23 -0.19 -8.03
N VAL A 62 -4.50 -0.21 -6.92
CA VAL A 62 -3.89 1.01 -6.36
C VAL A 62 -2.89 1.64 -7.34
N ILE A 63 -2.05 0.83 -7.98
CA ILE A 63 -1.11 1.32 -9.01
C ILE A 63 -1.87 1.95 -10.19
N ALA A 64 -2.96 1.32 -10.64
CA ALA A 64 -3.78 1.83 -11.73
C ALA A 64 -4.46 3.18 -11.40
N LEU A 65 -4.65 3.50 -10.12
CA LEU A 65 -5.21 4.77 -9.68
C LEU A 65 -4.18 5.90 -9.58
N ILE A 66 -2.87 5.61 -9.63
CA ILE A 66 -1.80 6.64 -9.53
C ILE A 66 -1.99 7.78 -10.55
N PRO A 67 -2.25 7.53 -11.85
CA PRO A 67 -2.48 8.59 -12.81
C PRO A 67 -3.66 9.50 -12.42
N CYS A 68 -4.75 8.91 -11.90
CA CYS A 68 -5.93 9.65 -11.45
C CYS A 68 -5.59 10.57 -10.26
N TYR A 69 -4.74 10.13 -9.33
CA TYR A 69 -4.29 10.97 -8.22
C TYR A 69 -3.44 12.13 -8.69
N ILE A 70 -2.56 11.93 -9.68
CA ILE A 70 -1.72 12.98 -10.25
C ILE A 70 -2.60 14.04 -10.94
N PHE A 71 -3.56 13.62 -11.77
CA PHE A 71 -4.49 14.53 -12.43
C PHE A 71 -5.41 15.24 -11.43
N GLY A 72 -5.88 14.54 -10.42
CA GLY A 72 -6.69 15.11 -9.33
C GLY A 72 -5.94 16.18 -8.56
N ALA A 73 -4.68 15.94 -8.21
CA ALA A 73 -3.82 16.92 -7.57
C ALA A 73 -3.62 18.15 -8.45
N TYR A 74 -3.30 17.96 -9.73
CA TYR A 74 -3.18 19.06 -10.68
C TYR A 74 -4.45 19.89 -10.73
N ASN A 75 -5.61 19.25 -10.84
CA ASN A 75 -6.91 19.94 -10.96
C ASN A 75 -7.23 20.77 -9.71
N ILE A 76 -6.98 20.23 -8.50
CA ILE A 76 -7.16 20.99 -7.25
C ILE A 76 -6.28 22.23 -7.22
N GLY A 77 -5.01 22.09 -7.59
CA GLY A 77 -4.08 23.22 -7.65
C GLY A 77 -4.48 24.25 -8.71
N TYR A 78 -4.93 23.79 -9.89
CA TYR A 78 -5.40 24.66 -10.96
C TYR A 78 -6.64 25.47 -10.56
N LEU A 79 -7.64 24.82 -9.98
CA LEU A 79 -8.86 25.51 -9.48
C LEU A 79 -8.53 26.53 -8.41
N ASN A 80 -7.62 26.21 -7.49
CA ASN A 80 -7.16 27.16 -6.47
C ASN A 80 -6.40 28.35 -7.10
N ALA A 81 -5.53 28.10 -8.06
CA ALA A 81 -4.81 29.17 -8.79
C ALA A 81 -5.78 30.09 -9.51
N LEU A 82 -6.82 29.53 -10.15
CA LEU A 82 -7.87 30.29 -10.83
C LEU A 82 -8.69 31.12 -9.84
N ALA A 83 -9.06 30.56 -8.69
CA ALA A 83 -9.84 31.27 -7.67
C ALA A 83 -9.07 32.40 -6.98
N MET A 84 -7.75 32.28 -6.90
CA MET A 84 -6.86 33.28 -6.27
C MET A 84 -6.25 34.24 -7.29
N GLU A 85 -6.59 34.11 -8.56
CA GLU A 85 -6.00 34.89 -9.70
C GLU A 85 -4.46 34.83 -9.72
N ILE A 86 -3.87 33.70 -9.31
CA ILE A 86 -2.42 33.49 -9.27
C ILE A 86 -2.01 32.62 -10.45
N GLU A 87 -1.10 33.12 -11.28
CA GLU A 87 -0.51 32.31 -12.34
C GLU A 87 0.55 31.36 -11.75
N ARG A 88 0.18 30.09 -11.59
CA ARG A 88 1.10 29.01 -11.24
C ARG A 88 1.32 28.12 -12.45
N GLY A 89 2.57 27.73 -12.71
CA GLY A 89 2.88 26.73 -13.72
C GLY A 89 2.30 25.36 -13.37
N ILE A 90 2.30 24.44 -14.35
CA ILE A 90 1.79 23.06 -14.19
C ILE A 90 2.38 22.38 -12.97
N ILE A 91 3.70 22.47 -12.77
CA ILE A 91 4.39 21.86 -11.64
C ILE A 91 3.95 22.48 -10.30
N GLY A 92 3.81 23.80 -10.24
CA GLY A 92 3.36 24.51 -9.02
C GLY A 92 1.95 24.13 -8.62
N ASN A 93 1.03 23.99 -9.58
CA ASN A 93 -0.34 23.54 -9.34
C ASN A 93 -0.36 22.09 -8.82
N THR A 94 0.43 21.21 -9.41
CA THR A 94 0.51 19.81 -8.98
C THR A 94 1.05 19.68 -7.58
N ILE A 95 2.14 20.40 -7.23
CA ILE A 95 2.71 20.37 -5.87
C ILE A 95 1.70 20.89 -4.84
N PHE A 96 1.03 22.00 -5.15
CA PHE A 96 0.00 22.55 -4.27
C PHE A 96 -1.15 21.56 -4.07
N GLY A 97 -1.64 20.93 -5.13
CA GLY A 97 -2.69 19.91 -5.02
C GLY A 97 -2.28 18.70 -4.19
N PHE A 98 -1.03 18.26 -4.29
CA PHE A 98 -0.52 17.16 -3.46
C PHE A 98 -0.56 17.49 -1.97
N THR A 99 -0.42 18.73 -1.56
CA THR A 99 -0.54 19.14 -0.15
C THR A 99 -1.91 18.80 0.43
N TYR A 100 -2.96 18.80 -0.39
CA TYR A 100 -4.31 18.40 0.02
C TYR A 100 -4.59 16.92 -0.19
N VAL A 101 -4.10 16.32 -1.26
CA VAL A 101 -4.37 14.93 -1.60
C VAL A 101 -3.62 13.96 -0.68
N ILE A 102 -2.36 14.25 -0.36
CA ILE A 102 -1.52 13.36 0.47
C ILE A 102 -2.11 13.09 1.86
N PRO A 103 -2.52 14.10 2.66
CA PRO A 103 -3.07 13.83 3.99
C PRO A 103 -4.38 13.02 3.93
N ILE A 104 -5.22 13.24 2.93
CA ILE A 104 -6.46 12.46 2.73
C ILE A 104 -6.09 11.01 2.40
N LEU A 105 -5.12 10.81 1.54
CA LEU A 105 -4.65 9.48 1.12
C LEU A 105 -4.04 8.73 2.30
N ILE A 106 -3.22 9.38 3.10
CA ILE A 106 -2.65 8.79 4.33
C ILE A 106 -3.77 8.41 5.30
N ALA A 107 -4.73 9.30 5.55
CA ALA A 107 -5.84 9.04 6.46
C ALA A 107 -6.68 7.83 6.01
N THR A 108 -6.97 7.71 4.71
CA THR A 108 -7.73 6.57 4.16
C THR A 108 -6.96 5.26 4.25
N PHE A 109 -5.66 5.26 3.96
CA PHE A 109 -4.83 4.06 4.10
C PHE A 109 -4.67 3.62 5.56
N VAL A 110 -4.47 4.57 6.48
CA VAL A 110 -4.38 4.27 7.92
C VAL A 110 -5.71 3.70 8.44
N ALA A 111 -6.83 4.31 8.08
CA ALA A 111 -8.15 3.81 8.47
C ALA A 111 -8.41 2.40 7.90
N GLY A 112 -8.09 2.17 6.63
CA GLY A 112 -8.19 0.85 6.00
C GLY A 112 -7.32 -0.19 6.68
N ALA A 113 -6.06 0.15 6.98
CA ALA A 113 -5.13 -0.75 7.69
C ALA A 113 -5.63 -1.11 9.11
N ILE A 114 -6.19 -0.14 9.85
CA ILE A 114 -6.78 -0.41 11.17
C ILE A 114 -7.97 -1.37 11.06
N CYS A 115 -8.86 -1.16 10.09
CA CYS A 115 -9.98 -2.06 9.84
C CYS A 115 -9.52 -3.47 9.47
N GLU A 116 -8.52 -3.59 8.61
CA GLU A 116 -7.97 -4.89 8.19
C GLU A 116 -7.31 -5.62 9.35
N LEU A 117 -6.53 -4.92 10.19
CA LEU A 117 -5.91 -5.47 11.39
C LEU A 117 -6.95 -5.94 12.41
N THR A 118 -8.01 -5.16 12.65
CA THR A 118 -9.07 -5.55 13.58
C THR A 118 -9.82 -6.79 13.09
N LEU A 119 -10.14 -6.86 11.80
CA LEU A 119 -10.76 -8.06 11.21
C LEU A 119 -9.84 -9.27 11.25
N SER A 120 -8.55 -9.10 11.00
CA SER A 120 -7.55 -10.16 11.09
C SER A 120 -7.41 -10.70 12.52
N LEU A 121 -7.47 -9.83 13.54
CA LEU A 121 -7.42 -10.23 14.95
C LEU A 121 -8.69 -10.95 15.42
N ILE A 122 -9.86 -10.60 14.87
CA ILE A 122 -11.14 -11.26 15.19
C ILE A 122 -11.19 -12.68 14.58
N HIS A 123 -10.55 -12.89 13.44
CA HIS A 123 -10.51 -14.19 12.74
C HIS A 123 -9.45 -15.16 13.27
N ILE A 124 -8.59 -14.74 14.16
CA ILE A 124 -7.61 -15.59 14.84
C ILE A 124 -8.16 -16.05 16.19
#